data_e913920952f9de5bc8f2a5dca1adf2de
#
_entry.id   e913920952f9de5bc8f2a5dca1adf2de
#
_cell.length_a   1.000
_cell.length_b   1.000
_cell.length_c   1.000
_cell.angle_alpha   90.00
_cell.angle_beta   90.00
_cell.angle_gamma   90.00
#
_symmetry.space_group_name_H-M   'P 1'
#
loop_
_entity.id
_entity.type
_entity.pdbx_description
1 polymer ?
#
loop_
_entity_poly.entity_id
_entity_poly.type
_entity_poly.pdbx_seq_one_letter_code
_entity_poly.pdbx_strand_id
1 'polypeptide(L)'
;MNSKLAGFLVASAALAGTPAQAQDLRLGYLPSSAGPFATLSRTNEIAAQIAIDEINAVGGIAGRKMRIISFDTAGKPDQAVVGLRKLAEDDKALAVIGPLSSAECRVVFPAGERIGIVAMSMASSAPKLAEPFTYGLRNTSDEGYMFQRVMKTLQEKKYPIATGSIAYATDDVISKTMGEAVLPSIMKQSGTEVKGSVTFQTQAFDLAAQASQLKALATDVIGVGSGPEPAIRLAQELRRQGVSGRLIAGSTVGDSELARRIGADGNGTVIPGTFYPGVSGKAQKFEEEFIKRVKAAGLERSAASQFDAATYDIVQFYAYAMKEAKVTGDAARLADERTAIRDTLRAMKSYPALEGPISFGKNGDALKPVYVLEMQNGHWNLIGTYPAGS
;
A
#
# COMPACT_ATOMS: atom_id res chain seq x y z
N MET A 1 -64.69 8.42 67.16
CA MET A 1 -63.25 8.60 67.29
C MET A 1 -62.61 7.74 66.18
N ASN A 2 -62.38 8.35 65.03
CA ASN A 2 -61.83 7.63 63.86
C ASN A 2 -60.45 8.25 63.55
N SER A 3 -59.39 7.49 63.76
CA SER A 3 -58.03 7.87 63.34
C SER A 3 -57.77 7.28 61.93
N LYS A 4 -57.54 8.18 60.96
CA LYS A 4 -57.10 7.81 59.63
C LYS A 4 -55.58 7.79 59.58
N LEU A 5 -54.98 6.59 59.38
CA LEU A 5 -53.56 6.46 59.04
C LEU A 5 -53.42 6.79 57.55
N ALA A 6 -52.61 7.81 57.23
CA ALA A 6 -52.15 8.12 55.87
C ALA A 6 -50.86 7.35 55.60
N GLY A 7 -50.92 6.41 54.69
CA GLY A 7 -49.70 5.71 54.18
C GLY A 7 -48.98 6.56 53.15
N PHE A 8 -47.70 6.87 53.41
CA PHE A 8 -46.78 7.50 52.47
C PHE A 8 -46.19 6.41 51.55
N LEU A 9 -46.59 6.43 50.24
CA LEU A 9 -45.90 5.66 49.21
C LEU A 9 -44.67 6.43 48.74
N VAL A 10 -43.51 5.92 49.05
CA VAL A 10 -42.21 6.39 48.48
C VAL A 10 -42.05 5.75 47.14
N ALA A 11 -42.29 6.50 46.06
CA ALA A 11 -41.96 6.05 44.71
C ALA A 11 -40.44 6.16 44.47
N SER A 12 -39.72 5.05 44.47
CA SER A 12 -38.32 4.99 44.06
C SER A 12 -38.24 5.13 42.52
N ALA A 13 -37.89 6.33 42.06
CA ALA A 13 -37.55 6.58 40.66
C ALA A 13 -36.22 5.89 40.34
N ALA A 14 -36.27 4.77 39.66
CA ALA A 14 -35.08 4.15 39.04
C ALA A 14 -34.58 5.11 37.96
N LEU A 15 -33.47 5.80 38.21
CA LEU A 15 -32.68 6.49 37.19
C LEU A 15 -32.16 5.44 36.22
N ALA A 16 -32.91 5.21 35.13
CA ALA A 16 -32.39 4.51 33.96
C ALA A 16 -31.28 5.39 33.37
N GLY A 17 -30.05 5.14 33.79
CA GLY A 17 -28.88 5.74 33.17
C GLY A 17 -28.91 5.43 31.68
N THR A 18 -29.05 6.45 30.82
CA THR A 18 -28.81 6.31 29.39
C THR A 18 -27.45 5.66 29.22
N PRO A 19 -27.33 4.54 28.47
CA PRO A 19 -26.02 3.96 28.24
C PRO A 19 -25.15 5.03 27.60
N ALA A 20 -24.06 5.40 28.26
CA ALA A 20 -23.06 6.29 27.68
C ALA A 20 -22.67 5.69 26.33
N GLN A 21 -23.03 6.37 25.25
CA GLN A 21 -22.74 5.89 23.91
C GLN A 21 -21.21 5.73 23.81
N ALA A 22 -20.76 4.48 23.69
CA ALA A 22 -19.34 4.18 23.67
C ALA A 22 -18.69 4.95 22.50
N GLN A 23 -17.67 5.76 22.80
CA GLN A 23 -17.00 6.59 21.82
C GLN A 23 -16.41 5.72 20.71
N ASP A 24 -16.58 6.12 19.44
CA ASP A 24 -16.03 5.42 18.28
C ASP A 24 -14.50 5.33 18.36
N LEU A 25 -13.95 4.23 17.90
CA LEU A 25 -12.51 4.04 17.74
C LEU A 25 -12.07 4.72 16.44
N ARG A 26 -11.20 5.71 16.57
CA ARG A 26 -10.82 6.59 15.46
C ARG A 26 -9.51 6.14 14.83
N LEU A 27 -9.52 5.96 13.50
CA LEU A 27 -8.33 5.84 12.67
C LEU A 27 -8.10 7.15 11.91
N GLY A 28 -6.88 7.66 11.96
CA GLY A 28 -6.46 8.72 11.06
C GLY A 28 -6.20 8.17 9.65
N TYR A 29 -6.42 9.00 8.63
CA TYR A 29 -6.03 8.69 7.26
C TYR A 29 -5.36 9.91 6.61
N LEU A 30 -4.22 9.70 5.96
CA LEU A 30 -3.45 10.71 5.25
C LEU A 30 -3.54 10.47 3.73
N PRO A 31 -4.66 10.84 3.08
CA PRO A 31 -4.78 10.78 1.63
C PRO A 31 -3.95 11.86 0.94
N SER A 32 -3.75 11.69 -0.36
CA SER A 32 -3.13 12.66 -1.24
C SER A 32 -4.06 13.00 -2.41
N SER A 33 -4.72 14.17 -2.37
CA SER A 33 -5.63 14.60 -3.44
C SER A 33 -4.91 15.15 -4.68
N ALA A 34 -3.60 15.35 -4.60
CA ALA A 34 -2.77 15.90 -5.67
C ALA A 34 -1.48 15.08 -5.85
N GLY A 35 -0.73 15.41 -6.92
CA GLY A 35 0.53 14.73 -7.25
C GLY A 35 0.33 13.34 -7.87
N PRO A 36 1.42 12.56 -7.98
CA PRO A 36 1.42 11.30 -8.75
C PRO A 36 0.56 10.19 -8.16
N PHE A 37 0.14 10.31 -6.90
CA PHE A 37 -0.66 9.30 -6.19
C PHE A 37 -2.14 9.68 -6.01
N ALA A 38 -2.59 10.80 -6.57
CA ALA A 38 -3.96 11.31 -6.36
C ALA A 38 -5.05 10.29 -6.76
N THR A 39 -4.88 9.62 -7.89
CA THR A 39 -5.84 8.61 -8.37
C THR A 39 -5.87 7.39 -7.45
N LEU A 40 -4.71 6.90 -7.00
CA LEU A 40 -4.62 5.78 -6.06
C LEU A 40 -5.23 6.13 -4.70
N SER A 41 -5.03 7.34 -4.23
CA SER A 41 -5.55 7.79 -2.93
C SER A 41 -7.07 7.69 -2.82
N ARG A 42 -7.80 8.03 -3.89
CA ARG A 42 -9.26 7.94 -3.93
C ARG A 42 -9.76 6.50 -3.80
N THR A 43 -9.12 5.57 -4.49
CA THR A 43 -9.52 4.16 -4.45
C THR A 43 -9.11 3.50 -3.14
N ASN A 44 -7.98 3.89 -2.57
CA ASN A 44 -7.53 3.42 -1.25
C ASN A 44 -8.54 3.80 -0.15
N GLU A 45 -9.15 4.99 -0.21
CA GLU A 45 -10.18 5.40 0.75
C GLU A 45 -11.41 4.48 0.66
N ILE A 46 -11.83 4.12 -0.55
CA ILE A 46 -12.92 3.15 -0.77
C ILE A 46 -12.56 1.78 -0.16
N ALA A 47 -11.34 1.31 -0.39
CA ALA A 47 -10.86 0.04 0.18
C ALA A 47 -10.83 0.06 1.72
N ALA A 48 -10.37 1.17 2.32
CA ALA A 48 -10.40 1.35 3.76
C ALA A 48 -11.84 1.34 4.31
N GLN A 49 -12.77 2.01 3.62
CA GLN A 49 -14.17 2.05 4.04
C GLN A 49 -14.86 0.67 3.94
N ILE A 50 -14.51 -0.16 2.93
CA ILE A 50 -14.98 -1.56 2.86
C ILE A 50 -14.61 -2.30 4.14
N ALA A 51 -13.34 -2.24 4.55
CA ALA A 51 -12.87 -2.91 5.76
C ALA A 51 -13.56 -2.39 7.04
N ILE A 52 -13.74 -1.07 7.16
CA ILE A 52 -14.47 -0.44 8.28
C ILE A 52 -15.91 -0.93 8.35
N ASP A 53 -16.61 -0.98 7.21
CA ASP A 53 -18.00 -1.40 7.15
C ASP A 53 -18.15 -2.89 7.54
N GLU A 54 -17.26 -3.76 7.08
CA GLU A 54 -17.22 -5.18 7.45
C GLU A 54 -17.01 -5.36 8.97
N ILE A 55 -16.05 -4.64 9.55
CA ILE A 55 -15.79 -4.69 10.99
C ILE A 55 -17.00 -4.21 11.78
N ASN A 56 -17.60 -3.11 11.37
CA ASN A 56 -18.76 -2.53 12.03
C ASN A 56 -20.02 -3.37 11.88
N ALA A 57 -20.19 -4.10 10.77
CA ALA A 57 -21.32 -4.98 10.52
C ALA A 57 -21.38 -6.16 11.50
N VAL A 58 -20.24 -6.60 12.01
CA VAL A 58 -20.13 -7.67 13.01
C VAL A 58 -20.08 -7.15 14.46
N GLY A 59 -20.43 -5.88 14.69
CA GLY A 59 -20.50 -5.27 16.02
C GLY A 59 -19.28 -4.44 16.43
N GLY A 60 -18.33 -4.20 15.51
CA GLY A 60 -17.14 -3.41 15.76
C GLY A 60 -16.14 -4.10 16.71
N ILE A 61 -15.37 -3.33 17.45
CA ILE A 61 -14.39 -3.82 18.43
C ILE A 61 -14.93 -3.56 19.82
N ALA A 62 -15.19 -4.62 20.58
CA ALA A 62 -15.79 -4.55 21.92
C ALA A 62 -17.09 -3.71 21.95
N GLY A 63 -17.95 -3.82 20.91
CA GLY A 63 -19.20 -3.07 20.80
C GLY A 63 -19.04 -1.60 20.37
N ARG A 64 -17.83 -1.19 20.00
CA ARG A 64 -17.53 0.17 19.53
C ARG A 64 -17.32 0.17 18.00
N LYS A 65 -17.90 1.13 17.33
CA LYS A 65 -17.67 1.29 15.89
C LYS A 65 -16.29 1.88 15.62
N MET A 66 -15.67 1.45 14.53
CA MET A 66 -14.49 2.10 13.97
C MET A 66 -14.92 3.15 12.96
N ARG A 67 -14.16 4.23 12.87
CA ARG A 67 -14.32 5.24 11.82
C ARG A 67 -13.00 5.87 11.41
N ILE A 68 -12.96 6.36 10.18
CA ILE A 68 -11.82 7.09 9.62
C ILE A 68 -12.04 8.59 9.79
N ILE A 69 -10.97 9.31 10.10
CA ILE A 69 -10.87 10.77 10.04
C ILE A 69 -9.71 11.09 9.13
N SER A 70 -9.98 11.83 8.06
CA SER A 70 -8.99 12.11 7.02
C SER A 70 -8.41 13.52 7.15
N PHE A 71 -7.13 13.66 6.80
CA PHE A 71 -6.46 14.94 6.56
C PHE A 71 -5.72 14.85 5.23
N ASP A 72 -6.15 15.61 4.25
CA ASP A 72 -5.54 15.62 2.92
C ASP A 72 -4.16 16.29 2.93
N THR A 73 -3.13 15.55 2.56
CA THR A 73 -1.75 16.04 2.51
C THR A 73 -1.42 16.75 1.21
N ALA A 74 -2.28 16.61 0.20
CA ALA A 74 -2.01 17.03 -1.19
C ALA A 74 -0.65 16.52 -1.72
N GLY A 75 -0.14 15.40 -1.18
CA GLY A 75 1.16 14.82 -1.53
C GLY A 75 2.37 15.62 -1.03
N LYS A 76 2.18 16.52 -0.08
CA LYS A 76 3.23 17.41 0.45
C LYS A 76 3.74 16.91 1.80
N PRO A 77 5.06 16.68 1.95
CA PRO A 77 5.65 16.18 3.19
C PRO A 77 5.39 17.06 4.42
N ASP A 78 5.42 18.37 4.27
CA ASP A 78 5.12 19.33 5.35
C ASP A 78 3.66 19.20 5.81
N GLN A 79 2.70 19.09 4.89
CA GLN A 79 1.29 18.89 5.20
C GLN A 79 1.04 17.52 5.84
N ALA A 80 1.79 16.49 5.46
CA ALA A 80 1.67 15.17 6.06
C ALA A 80 2.03 15.18 7.57
N VAL A 81 3.04 15.96 7.98
CA VAL A 81 3.37 16.12 9.40
C VAL A 81 2.30 16.94 10.14
N VAL A 82 1.77 18.00 9.52
CA VAL A 82 0.66 18.77 10.10
C VAL A 82 -0.57 17.88 10.30
N GLY A 83 -0.93 17.09 9.28
CA GLY A 83 -2.03 16.15 9.32
C GLY A 83 -1.85 15.08 10.40
N LEU A 84 -0.65 14.48 10.51
CA LEU A 84 -0.35 13.50 11.54
C LEU A 84 -0.58 14.07 12.95
N ARG A 85 -0.09 15.28 13.21
CA ARG A 85 -0.28 15.94 14.52
C ARG A 85 -1.74 16.20 14.80
N LYS A 86 -2.46 16.80 13.85
CA LYS A 86 -3.90 17.03 13.99
C LYS A 86 -4.67 15.76 14.31
N LEU A 87 -4.46 14.70 13.54
CA LEU A 87 -5.10 13.40 13.75
C LEU A 87 -4.77 12.82 15.12
N ALA A 88 -3.52 12.94 15.56
CA ALA A 88 -3.08 12.39 16.84
C ALA A 88 -3.53 13.24 18.04
N GLU A 89 -3.36 14.56 17.98
CA GLU A 89 -3.50 15.45 19.13
C GLU A 89 -4.91 16.01 19.27
N ASP A 90 -5.56 16.43 18.16
CA ASP A 90 -6.91 17.00 18.17
C ASP A 90 -7.97 15.92 18.05
N ASP A 91 -7.84 15.07 17.03
CA ASP A 91 -8.84 14.05 16.68
C ASP A 91 -8.71 12.77 17.52
N LYS A 92 -7.64 12.63 18.33
CA LYS A 92 -7.40 11.48 19.22
C LYS A 92 -7.39 10.14 18.46
N ALA A 93 -6.85 10.11 17.24
CA ALA A 93 -6.71 8.87 16.47
C ALA A 93 -5.82 7.86 17.20
N LEU A 94 -6.18 6.58 17.14
CA LEU A 94 -5.43 5.47 17.75
C LEU A 94 -4.25 5.02 16.90
N ALA A 95 -4.40 5.10 15.59
CA ALA A 95 -3.37 4.79 14.59
C ALA A 95 -3.68 5.55 13.30
N VAL A 96 -2.74 5.60 12.37
CA VAL A 96 -2.86 6.36 11.11
C VAL A 96 -2.58 5.46 9.91
N ILE A 97 -3.49 5.48 8.94
CA ILE A 97 -3.35 4.86 7.62
C ILE A 97 -2.61 5.85 6.72
N GLY A 98 -1.53 5.41 6.09
CA GLY A 98 -0.69 6.27 5.23
C GLY A 98 0.52 6.87 5.96
N PRO A 99 1.19 7.84 5.30
CA PRO A 99 0.92 8.35 3.95
C PRO A 99 1.33 7.37 2.83
N LEU A 100 1.02 7.73 1.57
CA LEU A 100 1.34 6.87 0.43
C LEU A 100 2.81 6.95 0.02
N SER A 101 3.33 8.17 -0.16
CA SER A 101 4.64 8.38 -0.75
C SER A 101 5.79 8.16 0.23
N SER A 102 6.92 7.69 -0.29
CA SER A 102 8.15 7.59 0.51
C SER A 102 8.67 8.96 0.97
N ALA A 103 8.42 10.03 0.21
CA ALA A 103 8.79 11.39 0.60
C ALA A 103 8.04 11.85 1.85
N GLU A 104 6.74 11.60 1.92
CA GLU A 104 5.91 11.91 3.09
C GLU A 104 6.28 10.99 4.28
N CYS A 105 6.51 9.70 4.04
CA CYS A 105 6.92 8.75 5.10
C CYS A 105 8.23 9.15 5.78
N ARG A 106 9.19 9.73 5.04
CA ARG A 106 10.48 10.21 5.61
C ARG A 106 10.30 11.25 6.72
N VAL A 107 9.21 12.00 6.71
CA VAL A 107 8.91 13.01 7.74
C VAL A 107 7.84 12.56 8.72
N VAL A 108 6.90 11.71 8.29
CA VAL A 108 5.81 11.19 9.13
C VAL A 108 6.30 10.13 10.12
N PHE A 109 7.16 9.19 9.71
CA PHE A 109 7.63 8.13 10.61
C PHE A 109 8.42 8.68 11.82
N PRO A 110 9.41 9.59 11.65
CA PRO A 110 10.07 10.20 12.83
C PRO A 110 9.12 11.09 13.64
N ALA A 111 8.08 11.69 13.04
CA ALA A 111 7.07 12.43 13.78
C ALA A 111 6.16 11.49 14.58
N GLY A 112 5.73 10.37 13.98
CA GLY A 112 4.95 9.33 14.64
C GLY A 112 5.67 8.69 15.84
N GLU A 113 6.99 8.47 15.69
CA GLU A 113 7.85 7.98 16.77
C GLU A 113 7.84 8.93 17.97
N ARG A 114 7.97 10.25 17.74
CA ARG A 114 7.95 11.26 18.81
C ARG A 114 6.58 11.42 19.48
N ILE A 115 5.50 11.25 18.73
CA ILE A 115 4.12 11.37 19.21
C ILE A 115 3.66 10.08 19.90
N GLY A 116 4.26 8.94 19.56
CA GLY A 116 3.83 7.63 20.02
C GLY A 116 2.58 7.13 19.29
N ILE A 117 2.49 7.33 17.97
CA ILE A 117 1.37 6.87 17.14
C ILE A 117 1.86 6.11 15.91
N VAL A 118 1.29 4.94 15.67
CA VAL A 118 1.63 4.16 14.47
C VAL A 118 1.12 4.86 13.22
N ALA A 119 2.01 5.04 12.25
CA ALA A 119 1.67 5.37 10.88
C ALA A 119 2.08 4.20 9.97
N MET A 120 1.15 3.68 9.18
CA MET A 120 1.39 2.53 8.31
C MET A 120 1.11 2.88 6.85
N SER A 121 2.17 2.88 6.04
CA SER A 121 2.07 3.13 4.61
C SER A 121 1.63 1.89 3.84
N MET A 122 0.78 2.09 2.83
CA MET A 122 0.34 1.05 1.90
C MET A 122 1.17 0.98 0.61
N ALA A 123 2.00 1.98 0.33
CA ALA A 123 2.61 2.12 -0.99
C ALA A 123 4.11 2.48 -0.98
N SER A 124 4.66 3.04 0.11
CA SER A 124 6.04 3.50 0.14
C SER A 124 7.02 2.33 0.01
N SER A 125 7.91 2.34 -0.99
CA SER A 125 8.82 1.24 -1.33
C SER A 125 10.32 1.60 -1.23
N ALA A 126 10.66 2.82 -0.80
CA ALA A 126 12.07 3.21 -0.63
C ALA A 126 12.79 2.30 0.38
N PRO A 127 14.01 1.84 0.08
CA PRO A 127 14.75 0.96 0.97
C PRO A 127 14.95 1.55 2.37
N LYS A 128 14.85 0.70 3.41
CA LYS A 128 15.16 1.02 4.82
C LYS A 128 14.33 2.15 5.42
N LEU A 129 13.19 2.48 4.83
CA LEU A 129 12.42 3.67 5.19
C LEU A 129 11.82 3.60 6.61
N ALA A 130 11.36 2.42 7.03
CA ALA A 130 10.77 2.20 8.34
C ALA A 130 11.78 1.68 9.39
N GLU A 131 12.96 1.21 8.95
CA GLU A 131 13.93 0.50 9.79
C GLU A 131 14.33 1.23 11.09
N PRO A 132 14.54 2.57 11.10
CA PRO A 132 14.93 3.29 12.32
C PRO A 132 13.79 3.49 13.34
N PHE A 133 12.54 3.16 12.98
CA PHE A 133 11.36 3.55 13.75
C PHE A 133 10.57 2.36 14.28
N THR A 134 10.02 2.50 15.50
CA THR A 134 9.17 1.47 16.10
C THR A 134 7.70 1.70 15.76
N TYR A 135 7.27 2.95 15.58
CA TYR A 135 5.91 3.35 15.19
C TYR A 135 5.73 3.53 13.68
N GLY A 136 6.81 3.48 12.89
CA GLY A 136 6.74 3.47 11.44
C GLY A 136 6.60 2.05 10.92
N LEU A 137 5.53 1.76 10.17
CA LEU A 137 5.29 0.47 9.55
C LEU A 137 4.93 0.63 8.07
N ARG A 138 5.17 -0.42 7.27
CA ARG A 138 4.78 -0.46 5.86
C ARG A 138 4.10 -1.77 5.54
N ASN A 139 2.89 -1.71 4.96
CA ASN A 139 2.27 -2.88 4.36
C ASN A 139 2.67 -3.00 2.89
N THR A 140 3.96 -2.88 2.62
CA THR A 140 4.59 -3.10 1.31
C THR A 140 5.92 -3.79 1.51
N SER A 141 6.37 -4.52 0.50
CA SER A 141 7.70 -5.12 0.48
C SER A 141 8.72 -4.16 -0.09
N ASP A 142 9.99 -4.37 0.25
CA ASP A 142 11.11 -3.68 -0.38
C ASP A 142 11.16 -4.00 -1.88
N GLU A 143 11.30 -2.97 -2.72
CA GLU A 143 11.30 -3.13 -4.18
C GLU A 143 12.46 -4.00 -4.66
N GLY A 144 13.63 -3.89 -4.03
CA GLY A 144 14.78 -4.71 -4.37
C GLY A 144 14.53 -6.20 -4.13
N TYR A 145 13.91 -6.53 -2.98
CA TYR A 145 13.49 -7.89 -2.69
C TYR A 145 12.50 -8.41 -3.75
N MET A 146 11.55 -7.57 -4.14
CA MET A 146 10.55 -7.95 -5.15
C MET A 146 11.18 -8.19 -6.53
N PHE A 147 12.10 -7.33 -6.98
CA PHE A 147 12.81 -7.53 -8.26
C PHE A 147 13.68 -8.78 -8.29
N GLN A 148 14.28 -9.18 -7.16
CA GLN A 148 14.97 -10.48 -7.08
C GLN A 148 14.04 -11.65 -7.43
N ARG A 149 12.76 -11.59 -7.03
CA ARG A 149 11.76 -12.62 -7.36
C ARG A 149 11.37 -12.58 -8.84
N VAL A 150 11.32 -11.39 -9.45
CA VAL A 150 11.15 -11.25 -10.90
C VAL A 150 12.28 -11.97 -11.64
N MET A 151 13.53 -11.62 -11.34
CA MET A 151 14.69 -12.25 -12.01
C MET A 151 14.72 -13.76 -11.81
N LYS A 152 14.45 -14.25 -10.60
CA LYS A 152 14.35 -15.67 -10.30
C LYS A 152 13.26 -16.36 -11.14
N THR A 153 12.06 -15.74 -11.27
CA THR A 153 10.99 -16.27 -12.10
C THR A 153 11.40 -16.36 -13.57
N LEU A 154 12.09 -15.33 -14.09
CA LEU A 154 12.57 -15.34 -15.48
C LEU A 154 13.58 -16.48 -15.71
N GLN A 155 14.48 -16.73 -14.75
CA GLN A 155 15.41 -17.86 -14.79
C GLN A 155 14.68 -19.21 -14.77
N GLU A 156 13.75 -19.41 -13.83
CA GLU A 156 12.98 -20.65 -13.69
C GLU A 156 12.17 -20.97 -14.95
N LYS A 157 11.65 -19.94 -15.61
CA LYS A 157 10.91 -20.06 -16.88
C LYS A 157 11.83 -20.10 -18.11
N LYS A 158 13.14 -20.03 -17.92
CA LYS A 158 14.14 -20.07 -19.00
C LYS A 158 13.96 -18.93 -20.02
N TYR A 159 13.50 -17.77 -19.55
CA TYR A 159 13.48 -16.58 -20.39
C TYR A 159 14.92 -16.06 -20.59
N PRO A 160 15.24 -15.49 -21.77
CA PRO A 160 16.55 -14.87 -21.98
C PRO A 160 16.76 -13.72 -20.98
N ILE A 161 17.88 -13.77 -20.25
CA ILE A 161 18.30 -12.74 -19.31
C ILE A 161 19.83 -12.56 -19.27
N ALA A 162 20.54 -13.08 -20.26
CA ALA A 162 22.01 -13.01 -20.28
C ALA A 162 22.51 -11.55 -20.31
N THR A 163 21.80 -10.68 -21.00
CA THR A 163 22.12 -9.26 -21.14
C THR A 163 21.00 -8.37 -20.66
N GLY A 164 21.34 -7.24 -20.05
CA GLY A 164 20.37 -6.25 -19.56
C GLY A 164 20.77 -4.81 -19.89
N SER A 165 19.78 -3.95 -20.02
CA SER A 165 19.94 -2.49 -20.01
C SER A 165 18.99 -1.87 -18.99
N ILE A 166 19.25 -0.62 -18.63
CA ILE A 166 18.47 0.06 -17.60
C ILE A 166 18.00 1.40 -18.14
N ALA A 167 16.73 1.72 -17.94
CA ALA A 167 16.16 3.03 -18.26
C ALA A 167 15.57 3.64 -16.98
N TYR A 168 15.93 4.90 -16.64
CA TYR A 168 15.42 5.49 -15.41
C TYR A 168 15.28 7.00 -15.46
N ALA A 169 14.35 7.51 -14.64
CA ALA A 169 14.15 8.94 -14.48
C ALA A 169 15.16 9.51 -13.48
N THR A 170 15.78 10.66 -13.81
CA THR A 170 16.85 11.29 -13.01
C THR A 170 16.35 12.36 -12.06
N ASP A 171 15.14 12.89 -12.28
CA ASP A 171 14.49 13.95 -11.49
C ASP A 171 13.60 13.42 -10.35
N ASP A 172 13.48 12.08 -10.22
CA ASP A 172 12.84 11.42 -9.09
C ASP A 172 13.85 10.56 -8.31
N VAL A 173 13.94 10.81 -7.01
CA VAL A 173 14.95 10.16 -6.13
C VAL A 173 14.82 8.65 -6.11
N ILE A 174 13.59 8.13 -6.12
CA ILE A 174 13.34 6.69 -6.06
C ILE A 174 13.73 6.06 -7.38
N SER A 175 13.28 6.63 -8.49
CA SER A 175 13.61 6.18 -9.86
C SER A 175 15.13 6.17 -10.10
N LYS A 176 15.81 7.22 -9.65
CA LYS A 176 17.27 7.32 -9.72
C LYS A 176 17.95 6.22 -8.89
N THR A 177 17.51 6.01 -7.65
CA THR A 177 18.05 4.93 -6.79
C THR A 177 17.84 3.56 -7.41
N MET A 178 16.67 3.32 -8.01
CA MET A 178 16.38 2.08 -8.73
C MET A 178 17.33 1.90 -9.92
N GLY A 179 17.53 2.94 -10.72
CA GLY A 179 18.35 2.88 -11.93
C GLY A 179 19.86 2.77 -11.65
N GLU A 180 20.37 3.49 -10.67
CA GLU A 180 21.82 3.57 -10.39
C GLU A 180 22.33 2.48 -9.44
N ALA A 181 21.48 1.96 -8.54
CA ALA A 181 21.92 1.04 -7.51
C ALA A 181 21.18 -0.31 -7.51
N VAL A 182 19.85 -0.29 -7.48
CA VAL A 182 19.04 -1.49 -7.21
C VAL A 182 19.04 -2.43 -8.42
N LEU A 183 18.59 -1.96 -9.57
CA LEU A 183 18.50 -2.77 -10.79
C LEU A 183 19.86 -3.32 -11.25
N PRO A 184 20.96 -2.51 -11.29
CA PRO A 184 22.27 -3.03 -11.64
C PRO A 184 22.74 -4.15 -10.71
N SER A 185 22.54 -3.97 -9.40
CA SER A 185 22.93 -4.97 -8.39
C SER A 185 22.18 -6.28 -8.56
N ILE A 186 20.85 -6.21 -8.76
CA ILE A 186 19.99 -7.38 -8.91
C ILE A 186 20.30 -8.12 -10.22
N MET A 187 20.45 -7.41 -11.32
CA MET A 187 20.84 -8.00 -12.61
C MET A 187 22.17 -8.73 -12.49
N LYS A 188 23.17 -8.09 -11.88
CA LYS A 188 24.47 -8.74 -11.64
C LYS A 188 24.36 -9.99 -10.77
N GLN A 189 23.57 -9.96 -9.69
CA GLN A 189 23.33 -11.13 -8.84
C GLN A 189 22.65 -12.27 -9.58
N SER A 190 21.84 -11.95 -10.59
CA SER A 190 21.14 -12.92 -11.45
C SER A 190 21.98 -13.37 -12.66
N GLY A 191 23.24 -13.00 -12.74
CA GLY A 191 24.10 -13.35 -13.87
C GLY A 191 23.82 -12.60 -15.17
N THR A 192 23.07 -11.49 -15.09
CA THR A 192 22.75 -10.64 -16.25
C THR A 192 23.83 -9.57 -16.41
N GLU A 193 24.47 -9.52 -17.58
CA GLU A 193 25.46 -8.49 -17.92
C GLU A 193 24.76 -7.20 -18.32
N VAL A 194 24.95 -6.11 -17.56
CA VAL A 194 24.40 -4.79 -17.86
C VAL A 194 25.24 -4.11 -18.94
N LYS A 195 24.66 -3.94 -20.14
CA LYS A 195 25.32 -3.33 -21.32
C LYS A 195 25.33 -1.80 -21.29
N GLY A 196 24.43 -1.19 -20.55
CA GLY A 196 24.34 0.26 -20.45
C GLY A 196 23.06 0.76 -19.80
N SER A 197 23.00 2.05 -19.60
CA SER A 197 21.82 2.73 -19.05
C SER A 197 21.45 3.96 -19.87
N VAL A 198 20.16 4.29 -19.89
CA VAL A 198 19.56 5.41 -20.58
C VAL A 198 18.71 6.19 -19.59
N THR A 199 18.81 7.51 -19.63
CA THR A 199 18.10 8.38 -18.69
C THR A 199 17.07 9.26 -19.37
N PHE A 200 16.06 9.68 -18.60
CA PHE A 200 15.01 10.59 -19.01
C PHE A 200 14.49 11.41 -17.82
N GLN A 201 13.55 12.32 -18.11
CA GLN A 201 12.85 13.09 -17.06
C GLN A 201 11.42 12.52 -16.91
N THR A 202 10.87 12.56 -15.70
CA THR A 202 9.52 12.01 -15.42
C THR A 202 8.43 12.64 -16.28
N GLN A 203 8.59 13.90 -16.67
CA GLN A 203 7.64 14.64 -17.51
C GLN A 203 7.93 14.56 -19.01
N ALA A 204 8.94 13.79 -19.45
CA ALA A 204 9.24 13.63 -20.88
C ALA A 204 8.05 13.00 -21.61
N PHE A 205 7.50 13.72 -22.58
CA PHE A 205 6.41 13.22 -23.42
C PHE A 205 6.93 12.30 -24.53
N ASP A 206 8.08 12.63 -25.11
CA ASP A 206 8.74 11.88 -26.18
C ASP A 206 9.95 11.13 -25.63
N LEU A 207 9.94 9.82 -25.79
CA LEU A 207 11.01 8.91 -25.38
C LEU A 207 11.62 8.18 -26.60
N ALA A 208 11.41 8.68 -27.82
CA ALA A 208 11.90 8.05 -29.05
C ALA A 208 13.43 7.90 -29.08
N ALA A 209 14.15 8.92 -28.64
CA ALA A 209 15.63 8.89 -28.57
C ALA A 209 16.10 7.83 -27.55
N GLN A 210 15.45 7.74 -26.41
CA GLN A 210 15.76 6.75 -25.36
C GLN A 210 15.49 5.33 -25.84
N ALA A 211 14.35 5.11 -26.48
CA ALA A 211 14.02 3.81 -27.08
C ALA A 211 15.02 3.41 -28.15
N SER A 212 15.47 4.36 -29.01
CA SER A 212 16.50 4.10 -30.00
C SER A 212 17.85 3.72 -29.38
N GLN A 213 18.25 4.36 -28.28
CA GLN A 213 19.45 3.98 -27.55
C GLN A 213 19.34 2.59 -26.93
N LEU A 214 18.20 2.26 -26.33
CA LEU A 214 17.93 0.92 -25.78
C LEU A 214 17.91 -0.16 -26.89
N LYS A 215 17.34 0.17 -28.06
CA LYS A 215 17.36 -0.69 -29.24
C LYS A 215 18.80 -1.02 -29.68
N ALA A 216 19.66 -0.02 -29.68
CA ALA A 216 21.08 -0.21 -30.05
C ALA A 216 21.85 -1.10 -29.06
N LEU A 217 21.46 -1.13 -27.79
CA LEU A 217 22.05 -2.04 -26.79
C LEU A 217 21.63 -3.50 -27.00
N ALA A 218 20.52 -3.76 -27.64
CA ALA A 218 20.00 -5.08 -28.05
C ALA A 218 20.04 -6.12 -26.92
N THR A 219 19.47 -5.79 -25.77
CA THR A 219 19.52 -6.63 -24.56
C THR A 219 18.28 -7.52 -24.39
N ASP A 220 18.43 -8.62 -23.67
CA ASP A 220 17.35 -9.56 -23.38
C ASP A 220 16.29 -8.94 -22.45
N VAL A 221 16.74 -8.15 -21.44
CA VAL A 221 15.87 -7.49 -20.49
C VAL A 221 16.20 -6.00 -20.38
N ILE A 222 15.17 -5.21 -20.12
CA ILE A 222 15.26 -3.76 -19.91
C ILE A 222 14.62 -3.45 -18.55
N GLY A 223 15.46 -3.12 -17.55
CA GLY A 223 15.00 -2.69 -16.23
C GLY A 223 14.54 -1.24 -16.24
N VAL A 224 13.35 -0.97 -15.73
CA VAL A 224 12.77 0.38 -15.73
C VAL A 224 12.64 0.92 -14.31
N GLY A 225 13.44 1.94 -13.99
CA GLY A 225 13.36 2.73 -12.77
C GLY A 225 12.57 4.01 -12.99
N SER A 226 11.24 3.95 -12.96
CA SER A 226 10.39 5.12 -13.11
C SER A 226 9.01 4.91 -12.51
N GLY A 227 8.26 6.00 -12.35
CA GLY A 227 6.83 5.93 -12.08
C GLY A 227 6.03 5.35 -13.25
N PRO A 228 4.73 5.13 -13.05
CA PRO A 228 3.87 4.42 -14.01
C PRO A 228 3.81 5.08 -15.40
N GLU A 229 3.55 6.38 -15.45
CA GLU A 229 3.33 7.09 -16.72
C GLU A 229 4.54 7.07 -17.67
N PRO A 230 5.78 7.37 -17.19
CA PRO A 230 6.96 7.24 -18.05
C PRO A 230 7.23 5.78 -18.47
N ALA A 231 6.97 4.81 -17.61
CA ALA A 231 7.14 3.40 -17.94
C ALA A 231 6.22 2.98 -19.10
N ILE A 232 4.95 3.44 -19.08
CA ILE A 232 3.99 3.22 -20.15
C ILE A 232 4.49 3.81 -21.48
N ARG A 233 4.86 5.09 -21.47
CA ARG A 233 5.36 5.77 -22.66
C ARG A 233 6.59 5.08 -23.26
N LEU A 234 7.49 4.65 -22.37
CA LEU A 234 8.68 3.91 -22.81
C LEU A 234 8.29 2.55 -23.40
N ALA A 235 7.38 1.80 -22.78
CA ALA A 235 6.92 0.51 -23.30
C ALA A 235 6.31 0.65 -24.70
N GLN A 236 5.42 1.62 -24.90
CA GLN A 236 4.80 1.90 -26.20
C GLN A 236 5.83 2.27 -27.25
N GLU A 237 6.78 3.15 -26.91
CA GLU A 237 7.81 3.59 -27.84
C GLU A 237 8.79 2.47 -28.22
N LEU A 238 9.19 1.62 -27.26
CA LEU A 238 10.01 0.44 -27.53
C LEU A 238 9.30 -0.52 -28.50
N ARG A 239 8.01 -0.75 -28.34
CA ARG A 239 7.23 -1.59 -29.26
C ARG A 239 7.11 -0.96 -30.64
N ARG A 240 6.83 0.34 -30.72
CA ARG A 240 6.77 1.09 -31.98
C ARG A 240 8.08 0.97 -32.78
N GLN A 241 9.22 0.93 -32.08
CA GLN A 241 10.54 0.77 -32.71
C GLN A 241 10.96 -0.69 -32.92
N GLY A 242 10.13 -1.67 -32.56
CA GLY A 242 10.42 -3.09 -32.74
C GLY A 242 11.50 -3.63 -31.78
N VAL A 243 11.60 -3.08 -30.57
CA VAL A 243 12.52 -3.60 -29.55
C VAL A 243 11.92 -4.88 -28.96
N SER A 244 12.70 -5.95 -28.95
CA SER A 244 12.30 -7.28 -28.49
C SER A 244 12.63 -7.55 -27.02
N GLY A 245 13.49 -6.74 -26.40
CA GLY A 245 13.88 -6.91 -24.98
C GLY A 245 12.66 -6.88 -24.04
N ARG A 246 12.66 -7.77 -23.05
CA ARG A 246 11.60 -7.87 -22.04
C ARG A 246 11.70 -6.73 -21.05
N LEU A 247 10.64 -5.94 -20.88
CA LEU A 247 10.60 -4.95 -19.82
C LEU A 247 10.43 -5.60 -18.46
N ILE A 248 11.22 -5.14 -17.47
CA ILE A 248 10.98 -5.38 -16.06
C ILE A 248 10.77 -4.02 -15.38
N ALA A 249 9.58 -3.81 -14.80
CA ALA A 249 9.21 -2.54 -14.20
C ALA A 249 8.80 -2.74 -12.73
N GLY A 250 8.73 -1.65 -11.97
CA GLY A 250 8.36 -1.68 -10.56
C GLY A 250 6.89 -2.03 -10.33
N SER A 251 6.58 -2.37 -9.09
CA SER A 251 5.23 -2.77 -8.66
C SER A 251 4.16 -1.71 -8.90
N THR A 252 4.53 -0.43 -8.97
CA THR A 252 3.62 0.70 -9.25
C THR A 252 3.00 0.67 -10.64
N VAL A 253 3.63 -0.05 -11.60
CA VAL A 253 3.08 -0.26 -12.95
C VAL A 253 1.95 -1.29 -12.97
N GLY A 254 1.77 -2.03 -11.90
CA GLY A 254 0.78 -3.11 -11.76
C GLY A 254 -0.69 -2.68 -11.70
N ASP A 255 -0.98 -1.42 -11.86
CA ASP A 255 -2.34 -0.91 -11.92
C ASP A 255 -3.07 -1.44 -13.15
N SER A 256 -4.27 -2.00 -12.97
CA SER A 256 -5.07 -2.59 -14.04
C SER A 256 -5.52 -1.57 -15.09
N GLU A 257 -5.76 -0.32 -14.69
CA GLU A 257 -6.10 0.75 -15.62
C GLU A 257 -4.90 1.10 -16.51
N LEU A 258 -3.69 1.11 -15.94
CA LEU A 258 -2.47 1.29 -16.72
C LEU A 258 -2.24 0.15 -17.69
N ALA A 259 -2.47 -1.10 -17.26
CA ALA A 259 -2.39 -2.27 -18.13
C ALA A 259 -3.35 -2.16 -19.31
N ARG A 260 -4.60 -1.76 -19.08
CA ARG A 260 -5.61 -1.54 -20.12
C ARG A 260 -5.18 -0.45 -21.11
N ARG A 261 -4.59 0.65 -20.63
CA ARG A 261 -4.11 1.77 -21.46
C ARG A 261 -2.92 1.38 -22.34
N ILE A 262 -2.01 0.56 -21.82
CA ILE A 262 -0.87 0.06 -22.61
C ILE A 262 -1.34 -0.96 -23.67
N GLY A 263 -2.33 -1.79 -23.32
CA GLY A 263 -2.84 -2.82 -24.21
C GLY A 263 -1.76 -3.81 -24.68
N ALA A 264 -1.78 -4.13 -25.96
CA ALA A 264 -0.83 -5.07 -26.59
C ALA A 264 0.63 -4.56 -26.58
N ASP A 265 0.85 -3.25 -26.53
CA ASP A 265 2.21 -2.68 -26.48
C ASP A 265 2.96 -3.06 -25.20
N GLY A 266 2.23 -3.40 -24.14
CA GLY A 266 2.80 -3.89 -22.90
C GLY A 266 3.13 -5.37 -22.85
N ASN A 267 2.82 -6.14 -23.90
CA ASN A 267 3.01 -7.59 -23.90
C ASN A 267 4.44 -7.99 -23.55
N GLY A 268 4.57 -8.93 -22.61
CA GLY A 268 5.85 -9.42 -22.11
C GLY A 268 6.49 -8.51 -21.05
N THR A 269 5.87 -7.40 -20.66
CA THR A 269 6.30 -6.63 -19.47
C THR A 269 6.08 -7.47 -18.23
N VAL A 270 7.11 -7.57 -17.37
CA VAL A 270 7.04 -8.31 -16.11
C VAL A 270 7.21 -7.36 -14.93
N ILE A 271 6.36 -7.53 -13.94
CA ILE A 271 6.41 -6.76 -12.70
C ILE A 271 6.32 -7.67 -11.48
N PRO A 272 6.86 -7.25 -10.34
CA PRO A 272 6.45 -7.82 -9.08
C PRO A 272 5.13 -7.21 -8.62
N GLY A 273 4.37 -7.92 -7.80
CA GLY A 273 3.19 -7.43 -7.11
C GLY A 273 2.99 -8.14 -5.80
N THR A 274 2.20 -7.57 -4.91
CA THR A 274 1.87 -8.19 -3.62
C THR A 274 0.41 -8.63 -3.55
N PHE A 275 -0.38 -8.28 -4.56
CA PHE A 275 -1.78 -8.66 -4.67
C PHE A 275 -2.11 -9.19 -6.06
N TYR A 276 -2.93 -10.22 -6.08
CA TYR A 276 -3.58 -10.76 -7.27
C TYR A 276 -4.96 -11.30 -6.87
N PRO A 277 -6.06 -10.87 -7.50
CA PRO A 277 -7.42 -11.23 -7.06
C PRO A 277 -7.68 -12.73 -6.97
N GLY A 278 -7.03 -13.52 -7.81
CA GLY A 278 -7.15 -14.98 -7.83
C GLY A 278 -6.46 -15.72 -6.67
N VAL A 279 -5.81 -15.03 -5.71
CA VAL A 279 -5.07 -15.71 -4.62
C VAL A 279 -5.99 -16.39 -3.61
N SER A 280 -7.22 -15.89 -3.40
CA SER A 280 -8.17 -16.46 -2.44
C SER A 280 -9.61 -16.03 -2.73
N GLY A 281 -10.58 -16.79 -2.21
CA GLY A 281 -11.98 -16.39 -2.28
C GLY A 281 -12.29 -15.10 -1.49
N LYS A 282 -11.49 -14.77 -0.46
CA LYS A 282 -11.59 -13.50 0.26
C LYS A 282 -11.16 -12.33 -0.63
N ALA A 283 -10.05 -12.48 -1.36
CA ALA A 283 -9.55 -11.48 -2.29
C ALA A 283 -10.55 -11.22 -3.44
N GLN A 284 -11.17 -12.28 -3.98
CA GLN A 284 -12.19 -12.15 -5.01
C GLN A 284 -13.42 -11.37 -4.52
N LYS A 285 -13.94 -11.69 -3.33
CA LYS A 285 -15.08 -10.97 -2.73
C LYS A 285 -14.77 -9.49 -2.47
N PHE A 286 -13.57 -9.21 -1.98
CA PHE A 286 -13.10 -7.83 -1.81
C PHE A 286 -13.10 -7.11 -3.16
N GLU A 287 -12.54 -7.70 -4.21
CA GLU A 287 -12.49 -7.08 -5.52
C GLU A 287 -13.88 -6.81 -6.09
N GLU A 288 -14.82 -7.74 -5.97
CA GLU A 288 -16.22 -7.56 -6.42
C GLU A 288 -16.88 -6.34 -5.73
N GLU A 289 -16.77 -6.24 -4.40
CA GLU A 289 -17.33 -5.11 -3.64
C GLU A 289 -16.58 -3.81 -3.94
N PHE A 290 -15.25 -3.87 -4.12
CA PHE A 290 -14.41 -2.72 -4.48
C PHE A 290 -14.84 -2.14 -5.83
N ILE A 291 -14.93 -2.95 -6.88
CA ILE A 291 -15.35 -2.53 -8.22
C ILE A 291 -16.74 -1.89 -8.17
N LYS A 292 -17.69 -2.50 -7.44
CA LYS A 292 -19.03 -1.97 -7.25
C LYS A 292 -19.01 -0.58 -6.62
N ARG A 293 -18.24 -0.34 -5.55
CA ARG A 293 -18.15 0.95 -4.87
C ARG A 293 -17.42 2.01 -5.70
N VAL A 294 -16.35 1.62 -6.37
CA VAL A 294 -15.58 2.48 -7.29
C VAL A 294 -16.50 2.99 -8.41
N LYS A 295 -17.29 2.09 -9.01
CA LYS A 295 -18.29 2.47 -10.04
C LYS A 295 -19.37 3.39 -9.48
N ALA A 296 -19.86 3.12 -8.28
CA ALA A 296 -20.85 3.98 -7.61
C ALA A 296 -20.29 5.37 -7.29
N ALA A 297 -18.98 5.49 -7.07
CA ALA A 297 -18.28 6.76 -6.87
C ALA A 297 -17.94 7.50 -8.19
N GLY A 298 -18.34 6.96 -9.35
CA GLY A 298 -18.05 7.55 -10.65
C GLY A 298 -16.59 7.45 -11.08
N LEU A 299 -15.85 6.49 -10.51
CA LEU A 299 -14.47 6.24 -10.88
C LEU A 299 -14.38 5.07 -11.86
N GLU A 300 -13.50 5.19 -12.85
CA GLU A 300 -13.27 4.13 -13.84
C GLU A 300 -12.12 3.24 -13.41
N ARG A 301 -12.44 2.09 -12.82
CA ARG A 301 -11.49 1.05 -12.46
C ARG A 301 -12.06 -0.33 -12.74
N SER A 302 -11.26 -1.21 -13.32
CA SER A 302 -11.65 -2.57 -13.69
C SER A 302 -11.16 -3.63 -12.69
N ALA A 303 -10.25 -3.29 -11.79
CA ALA A 303 -9.75 -4.17 -10.75
C ALA A 303 -9.15 -3.37 -9.58
N ALA A 304 -9.08 -3.97 -8.40
CA ALA A 304 -8.32 -3.44 -7.27
C ALA A 304 -6.81 -3.55 -7.53
N SER A 305 -6.07 -2.53 -7.11
CA SER A 305 -4.61 -2.57 -7.10
C SER A 305 -4.08 -3.20 -5.80
N GLN A 306 -2.80 -3.55 -5.80
CA GLN A 306 -2.11 -3.97 -4.56
C GLN A 306 -2.19 -2.92 -3.44
N PHE A 307 -2.27 -1.64 -3.78
CA PHE A 307 -2.37 -0.55 -2.80
C PHE A 307 -3.76 -0.47 -2.17
N ASP A 308 -4.80 -0.78 -2.94
CA ASP A 308 -6.17 -0.89 -2.42
C ASP A 308 -6.27 -2.07 -1.46
N ALA A 309 -5.74 -3.24 -1.85
CA ALA A 309 -5.69 -4.41 -1.00
C ALA A 309 -4.85 -4.18 0.27
N ALA A 310 -3.68 -3.54 0.13
CA ALA A 310 -2.83 -3.19 1.27
C ALA A 310 -3.52 -2.21 2.23
N THR A 311 -4.33 -1.28 1.73
CA THR A 311 -5.07 -0.33 2.56
C THR A 311 -6.20 -1.01 3.32
N TYR A 312 -6.96 -1.90 2.67
CA TYR A 312 -7.94 -2.74 3.33
C TYR A 312 -7.28 -3.57 4.46
N ASP A 313 -6.16 -4.22 4.17
CA ASP A 313 -5.44 -5.04 5.15
C ASP A 313 -4.91 -4.21 6.32
N ILE A 314 -4.45 -2.96 6.12
CA ILE A 314 -4.02 -2.06 7.20
C ILE A 314 -5.17 -1.81 8.19
N VAL A 315 -6.38 -1.59 7.73
CA VAL A 315 -7.55 -1.43 8.60
C VAL A 315 -7.82 -2.70 9.39
N GLN A 316 -7.71 -3.86 8.75
CA GLN A 316 -7.88 -5.17 9.40
C GLN A 316 -6.78 -5.43 10.44
N PHE A 317 -5.53 -5.04 10.16
CA PHE A 317 -4.43 -5.15 11.13
C PHE A 317 -4.66 -4.25 12.35
N TYR A 318 -5.13 -3.03 12.15
CA TYR A 318 -5.48 -2.14 13.25
C TYR A 318 -6.64 -2.68 14.07
N ALA A 319 -7.67 -3.23 13.43
CA ALA A 319 -8.78 -3.89 14.13
C ALA A 319 -8.31 -5.08 14.95
N TYR A 320 -7.46 -5.93 14.37
CA TYR A 320 -6.83 -7.04 15.07
C TYR A 320 -6.04 -6.55 16.28
N ALA A 321 -5.14 -5.57 16.09
CA ALA A 321 -4.31 -5.05 17.16
C ALA A 321 -5.13 -4.41 18.28
N MET A 322 -6.16 -3.63 17.95
CA MET A 322 -7.07 -3.03 18.93
C MET A 322 -7.84 -4.07 19.73
N LYS A 323 -8.27 -5.15 19.07
CA LYS A 323 -8.97 -6.27 19.74
C LYS A 323 -8.06 -7.01 20.70
N GLU A 324 -6.86 -7.42 20.26
CA GLU A 324 -5.89 -8.12 21.10
C GLU A 324 -5.39 -7.26 22.26
N ALA A 325 -5.15 -5.98 22.03
CA ALA A 325 -4.72 -5.01 23.04
C ALA A 325 -5.88 -4.54 23.95
N LYS A 326 -7.12 -4.99 23.70
CA LYS A 326 -8.33 -4.59 24.47
C LYS A 326 -8.49 -3.07 24.55
N VAL A 327 -8.30 -2.40 23.41
CA VAL A 327 -8.38 -0.94 23.30
C VAL A 327 -9.78 -0.45 23.65
N THR A 328 -9.85 0.61 24.44
CA THR A 328 -11.10 1.23 24.89
C THR A 328 -11.40 2.56 24.21
N GLY A 329 -10.41 3.20 23.61
CA GLY A 329 -10.53 4.56 23.05
C GLY A 329 -10.68 5.65 24.11
N ASP A 330 -10.40 5.34 25.37
CA ASP A 330 -10.41 6.32 26.46
C ASP A 330 -9.26 7.33 26.28
N ALA A 331 -9.57 8.61 26.29
CA ALA A 331 -8.58 9.67 26.12
C ALA A 331 -7.48 9.64 27.18
N ALA A 332 -7.78 9.19 28.41
CA ALA A 332 -6.79 9.05 29.49
C ALA A 332 -5.80 7.90 29.26
N ARG A 333 -6.18 6.91 28.40
CA ARG A 333 -5.36 5.74 28.10
C ARG A 333 -4.73 5.78 26.71
N LEU A 334 -4.93 6.85 25.97
CA LEU A 334 -4.59 6.94 24.56
C LEU A 334 -3.11 6.61 24.27
N ALA A 335 -2.17 7.08 25.09
CA ALA A 335 -0.75 6.81 24.92
C ALA A 335 -0.41 5.32 25.12
N ASP A 336 -0.97 4.70 26.16
CA ASP A 336 -0.78 3.28 26.45
C ASP A 336 -1.41 2.42 25.36
N GLU A 337 -2.61 2.77 24.91
CA GLU A 337 -3.33 2.04 23.86
C GLU A 337 -2.61 2.10 22.50
N ARG A 338 -2.03 3.25 22.14
CA ARG A 338 -1.19 3.39 20.93
C ARG A 338 0.07 2.53 21.02
N THR A 339 0.69 2.50 22.18
CA THR A 339 1.86 1.63 22.44
C THR A 339 1.48 0.16 22.31
N ALA A 340 0.37 -0.25 22.90
CA ALA A 340 -0.13 -1.63 22.83
C ALA A 340 -0.51 -2.03 21.38
N ILE A 341 -1.09 -1.11 20.60
CA ILE A 341 -1.35 -1.33 19.16
C ILE A 341 -0.03 -1.57 18.42
N ARG A 342 0.98 -0.71 18.61
CA ARG A 342 2.32 -0.87 18.02
C ARG A 342 2.91 -2.24 18.34
N ASP A 343 2.91 -2.62 19.62
CA ASP A 343 3.54 -3.86 20.08
C ASP A 343 2.83 -5.09 19.50
N THR A 344 1.50 -5.05 19.47
CA THR A 344 0.69 -6.12 18.89
C THR A 344 0.96 -6.27 17.38
N LEU A 345 1.02 -5.17 16.64
CA LEU A 345 1.35 -5.20 15.21
C LEU A 345 2.74 -5.78 14.96
N ARG A 346 3.74 -5.37 15.72
CA ARG A 346 5.11 -5.88 15.59
C ARG A 346 5.25 -7.35 15.98
N ALA A 347 4.40 -7.82 16.88
CA ALA A 347 4.34 -9.22 17.29
C ALA A 347 3.50 -10.10 16.33
N MET A 348 2.72 -9.50 15.45
CA MET A 348 1.79 -10.18 14.54
C MET A 348 2.54 -11.17 13.62
N LYS A 349 2.03 -12.41 13.56
CA LYS A 349 2.60 -13.48 12.73
C LYS A 349 1.53 -14.10 11.85
N SER A 350 1.83 -14.25 10.57
CA SER A 350 1.01 -14.97 9.58
C SER A 350 -0.47 -14.57 9.61
N TYR A 351 -0.75 -13.27 9.76
CA TYR A 351 -2.13 -12.78 9.71
C TYR A 351 -2.76 -13.09 8.35
N PRO A 352 -3.98 -13.68 8.30
CA PRO A 352 -4.63 -14.09 7.04
C PRO A 352 -5.23 -12.87 6.31
N ALA A 353 -4.37 -12.11 5.66
CA ALA A 353 -4.71 -10.92 4.90
C ALA A 353 -5.26 -11.23 3.50
N LEU A 354 -5.72 -10.22 2.75
CA LEU A 354 -6.13 -10.37 1.34
C LEU A 354 -4.98 -10.84 0.46
N GLU A 355 -3.81 -10.27 0.71
CA GLU A 355 -2.60 -10.55 -0.07
C GLU A 355 -1.92 -11.87 0.31
N GLY A 356 -2.46 -12.61 1.28
CA GLY A 356 -1.92 -13.84 1.85
C GLY A 356 -1.46 -13.67 3.30
N PRO A 357 -0.71 -14.62 3.86
CA PRO A 357 -0.22 -14.52 5.24
C PRO A 357 0.81 -13.39 5.38
N ILE A 358 0.58 -12.44 6.30
CA ILE A 358 1.45 -11.28 6.52
C ILE A 358 1.99 -11.28 7.96
N SER A 359 3.25 -10.96 8.10
CA SER A 359 3.95 -10.64 9.35
C SER A 359 4.72 -9.35 9.19
N PHE A 360 5.16 -8.71 10.28
CA PHE A 360 6.09 -7.59 10.19
C PHE A 360 7.51 -8.01 10.57
N GLY A 361 8.48 -7.57 9.75
CA GLY A 361 9.90 -7.70 10.02
C GLY A 361 10.37 -6.74 11.12
N LYS A 362 11.59 -6.96 11.64
CA LYS A 362 12.20 -6.05 12.63
C LYS A 362 12.37 -4.62 12.09
N ASN A 363 12.55 -4.49 10.78
CA ASN A 363 12.67 -3.22 10.06
C ASN A 363 11.33 -2.49 9.82
N GLY A 364 10.20 -3.03 10.30
CA GLY A 364 8.86 -2.43 10.13
C GLY A 364 8.20 -2.70 8.78
N ASP A 365 8.85 -3.45 7.90
CA ASP A 365 8.28 -3.82 6.60
C ASP A 365 7.43 -5.09 6.71
N ALA A 366 6.37 -5.17 5.91
CA ALA A 366 5.60 -6.39 5.81
C ALA A 366 6.39 -7.50 5.12
N LEU A 367 6.38 -8.66 5.75
CA LEU A 367 6.79 -9.93 5.17
C LEU A 367 5.54 -10.56 4.57
N LYS A 368 5.40 -10.47 3.26
CA LYS A 368 4.22 -10.87 2.51
C LYS A 368 4.61 -11.65 1.24
N PRO A 369 3.69 -12.42 0.66
CA PRO A 369 3.93 -13.07 -0.63
C PRO A 369 4.28 -12.06 -1.72
N VAL A 370 5.09 -12.51 -2.68
CA VAL A 370 5.37 -11.78 -3.93
C VAL A 370 4.81 -12.58 -5.09
N TYR A 371 4.01 -11.94 -5.91
CA TYR A 371 3.46 -12.45 -7.16
C TYR A 371 4.23 -11.82 -8.31
N VAL A 372 4.69 -12.64 -9.24
CA VAL A 372 5.31 -12.13 -10.48
C VAL A 372 4.27 -12.20 -11.57
N LEU A 373 4.01 -11.05 -12.17
CA LEU A 373 2.95 -10.86 -13.16
C LEU A 373 3.56 -10.50 -14.52
N GLU A 374 3.02 -11.08 -15.57
CA GLU A 374 3.37 -10.76 -16.95
C GLU A 374 2.17 -10.18 -17.70
N MET A 375 2.39 -9.12 -18.44
CA MET A 375 1.33 -8.48 -19.22
C MET A 375 1.07 -9.21 -20.53
N GLN A 376 -0.20 -9.46 -20.80
CA GLN A 376 -0.71 -9.97 -22.06
C GLN A 376 -2.01 -9.26 -22.44
N ASN A 377 -2.00 -8.54 -23.55
CA ASN A 377 -3.17 -7.84 -24.09
C ASN A 377 -3.90 -6.95 -23.08
N GLY A 378 -3.13 -6.18 -22.29
CA GLY A 378 -3.67 -5.28 -21.28
C GLY A 378 -4.13 -5.94 -19.99
N HIS A 379 -3.79 -7.22 -19.76
CA HIS A 379 -4.11 -7.94 -18.53
C HIS A 379 -2.84 -8.49 -17.87
N TRP A 380 -2.81 -8.45 -16.55
CA TRP A 380 -1.76 -9.07 -15.77
C TRP A 380 -2.05 -10.56 -15.52
N ASN A 381 -1.10 -11.41 -15.88
CA ASN A 381 -1.19 -12.86 -15.68
C ASN A 381 -0.12 -13.32 -14.70
N LEU A 382 -0.53 -14.16 -13.75
CA LEU A 382 0.38 -14.71 -12.75
C LEU A 382 1.36 -15.70 -13.38
N ILE A 383 2.66 -15.45 -13.23
CA ILE A 383 3.73 -16.32 -13.75
C ILE A 383 4.66 -16.87 -12.67
N GLY A 384 4.62 -16.33 -11.46
CA GLY A 384 5.40 -16.81 -10.31
C GLY A 384 4.77 -16.42 -9.00
N THR A 385 4.95 -17.26 -7.97
CA THR A 385 4.49 -17.01 -6.61
C THR A 385 5.58 -17.37 -5.61
N TYR A 386 5.88 -16.46 -4.71
CA TYR A 386 6.86 -16.63 -3.65
C TYR A 386 6.20 -16.39 -2.30
N PRO A 387 6.24 -17.36 -1.37
CA PRO A 387 5.72 -17.17 -0.01
C PRO A 387 6.43 -16.03 0.72
N ALA A 388 5.78 -15.51 1.76
CA ALA A 388 6.40 -14.51 2.63
C ALA A 388 7.71 -15.02 3.24
N GLY A 389 8.79 -14.24 3.13
CA GLY A 389 10.08 -14.58 3.70
C GLY A 389 10.87 -15.67 2.97
N SER A 390 10.49 -16.05 1.74
CA SER A 390 11.18 -17.03 0.90
C SER A 390 12.43 -16.47 0.22
#